data_6f1cc82b58d397bb861cdf924b8017d4
#
_entry.id   6f1cc82b58d397bb861cdf924b8017d4
#
_cell.length_a   1.000
_cell.length_b   1.000
_cell.length_c   1.000
_cell.angle_alpha   90.00
_cell.angle_beta   90.00
_cell.angle_gamma   90.00
#
_symmetry.space_group_name_H-M   'P 1'
#
loop_
_entity.id
_entity.type
_entity.pdbx_description
1 polymer ?
#
loop_
_entity_poly.entity_id
_entity_poly.type
_entity_poly.pdbx_seq_one_letter_code
_entity_poly.pdbx_strand_id
1 'polypeptide(L)'
;KNYRANEPIICRLYGSKENHVNIILPILNWTDEDVERYITDNKIKCHPIYYNEDGSFNVKQRLGCLGCPLQGDQGVADFIAYPKLLKAISKQLQIWWTTHPNTKCHNKFRNIYDLLAQNLLFRTYDKFYRTTYNLFETIDWQKALSIKFNIEL
;
A
#
# COMPACT_ATOMS: atom_id res chain seq x y z
N LYS A 1 16.00 -4.52 2.08
CA LYS A 1 17.44 -4.22 2.23
C LYS A 1 17.62 -3.82 3.68
N ASN A 2 18.28 -4.66 4.48
CA ASN A 2 18.62 -4.33 5.85
C ASN A 2 19.67 -3.21 5.80
N TYR A 3 19.25 -1.98 6.08
CA TYR A 3 20.20 -0.93 6.40
C TYR A 3 20.89 -1.34 7.69
N ARG A 4 22.21 -1.50 7.64
CA ARG A 4 22.98 -2.07 8.73
C ARG A 4 23.07 -1.06 9.86
N ALA A 5 22.88 -1.53 11.08
CA ALA A 5 23.00 -0.73 12.29
C ALA A 5 24.37 -0.01 12.46
N ASN A 6 25.35 -0.36 11.62
CA ASN A 6 26.74 0.13 11.69
C ASN A 6 27.13 1.02 10.50
N GLU A 7 26.22 1.38 9.60
CA GLU A 7 26.54 2.29 8.51
C GLU A 7 26.52 3.75 8.98
N PRO A 8 27.44 4.59 8.49
CA PRO A 8 27.46 5.99 8.88
C PRO A 8 26.16 6.68 8.46
N ILE A 9 25.73 7.65 9.27
CA ILE A 9 24.53 8.49 9.03
C ILE A 9 24.56 9.17 7.65
N ILE A 10 25.72 9.19 7.00
CA ILE A 10 25.92 9.77 5.67
C ILE A 10 26.12 8.61 4.69
N CYS A 11 25.13 8.38 3.82
CA CYS A 11 25.23 7.45 2.69
C CYS A 11 25.55 8.22 1.42
N ARG A 12 26.52 7.70 0.64
CA ARG A 12 26.71 8.14 -0.73
C ARG A 12 25.79 7.33 -1.64
N LEU A 13 24.78 7.96 -2.23
CA LEU A 13 24.06 7.37 -3.36
C LEU A 13 24.92 7.52 -4.63
N TYR A 14 25.17 6.41 -5.28
CA TYR A 14 25.73 6.41 -6.63
C TYR A 14 24.63 6.88 -7.59
N GLY A 15 24.63 8.18 -7.90
CA GLY A 15 24.12 8.69 -9.16
C GLY A 15 25.13 8.41 -10.28
N SER A 16 24.84 8.82 -11.51
CA SER A 16 25.80 8.80 -12.62
C SER A 16 27.18 9.32 -12.17
N LYS A 17 28.27 8.87 -12.76
CA LYS A 17 29.64 9.07 -12.32
C LYS A 17 30.05 10.51 -11.93
N GLU A 18 29.21 11.50 -12.20
CA GLU A 18 29.49 12.93 -12.02
C GLU A 18 28.71 13.60 -10.86
N ASN A 19 27.66 12.96 -10.30
CA ASN A 19 26.87 13.57 -9.24
C ASN A 19 26.80 12.66 -8.01
N HIS A 20 27.66 12.90 -7.04
CA HIS A 20 27.57 12.28 -5.72
C HIS A 20 26.60 13.05 -4.85
N VAL A 21 25.47 12.43 -4.49
CA VAL A 21 24.54 12.97 -3.49
C VAL A 21 24.84 12.34 -2.13
N ASN A 22 25.15 13.17 -1.15
CA ASN A 22 25.23 12.72 0.24
C ASN A 22 23.82 12.71 0.85
N ILE A 23 23.37 11.54 1.31
CA ILE A 23 22.13 11.42 2.07
C ILE A 23 22.48 11.43 3.54
N ILE A 24 21.89 12.36 4.27
CA ILE A 24 21.95 12.43 5.73
C ILE A 24 20.71 11.75 6.27
N LEU A 25 20.88 10.74 7.12
CA LEU A 25 19.82 9.98 7.78
C LEU A 25 19.87 10.24 9.30
N PRO A 26 19.36 11.40 9.76
CA PRO A 26 19.56 11.84 11.14
C PRO A 26 18.85 10.99 12.18
N ILE A 27 17.83 10.23 11.80
CA ILE A 27 17.03 9.39 12.69
C ILE A 27 17.14 7.90 12.36
N LEU A 28 18.19 7.47 11.61
CA LEU A 28 18.32 6.08 11.17
C LEU A 28 18.32 5.08 12.33
N ASN A 29 18.91 5.45 13.45
CA ASN A 29 19.06 4.60 14.63
C ASN A 29 17.96 4.82 15.67
N TRP A 30 16.95 5.64 15.38
CA TRP A 30 15.84 5.86 16.31
C TRP A 30 14.90 4.64 16.28
N THR A 31 14.45 4.26 17.47
CA THR A 31 13.36 3.30 17.64
C THR A 31 12.01 4.01 17.52
N ASP A 32 10.93 3.23 17.44
CA ASP A 32 9.57 3.79 17.47
C ASP A 32 9.32 4.57 18.77
N GLU A 33 9.86 4.09 19.91
CA GLU A 33 9.78 4.76 21.21
C GLU A 33 10.56 6.07 21.25
N ASP A 34 11.70 6.16 20.55
CA ASP A 34 12.45 7.41 20.43
C ASP A 34 11.67 8.47 19.66
N VAL A 35 10.97 8.06 18.59
CA VAL A 35 10.11 8.95 17.80
C VAL A 35 8.93 9.44 18.65
N GLU A 36 8.24 8.54 19.35
CA GLU A 36 7.11 8.87 20.21
C GLU A 36 7.53 9.86 21.32
N ARG A 37 8.64 9.56 22.01
CA ARG A 37 9.19 10.43 23.05
C ARG A 37 9.54 11.81 22.51
N TYR A 38 10.22 11.87 21.35
CA TYR A 38 10.58 13.15 20.75
C TYR A 38 9.37 14.01 20.40
N ILE A 39 8.32 13.40 19.84
CA ILE A 39 7.06 14.09 19.51
C ILE A 39 6.38 14.62 20.77
N THR A 40 6.33 13.80 21.83
CA THR A 40 5.69 14.14 23.09
C THR A 40 6.46 15.24 23.83
N ASP A 41 7.77 15.08 24.02
CA ASP A 41 8.62 16.01 24.75
C ASP A 41 8.65 17.41 24.10
N ASN A 42 8.67 17.44 22.77
CA ASN A 42 8.67 18.68 22.00
C ASN A 42 7.26 19.21 21.69
N LYS A 43 6.20 18.55 22.18
CA LYS A 43 4.80 18.95 21.97
C LYS A 43 4.48 19.18 20.49
N ILE A 44 4.99 18.32 19.62
CA ILE A 44 4.78 18.43 18.17
C ILE A 44 3.34 18.04 17.87
N LYS A 45 2.60 18.96 17.21
CA LYS A 45 1.25 18.67 16.74
C LYS A 45 1.30 17.85 15.47
N CYS A 46 0.93 16.58 15.57
CA CYS A 46 0.75 15.71 14.44
C CYS A 46 -0.71 15.70 13.94
N HIS A 47 -0.94 15.11 12.77
CA HIS A 47 -2.30 14.94 12.26
C HIS A 47 -3.12 14.06 13.21
N PRO A 48 -4.43 14.32 13.43
CA PRO A 48 -5.27 13.57 14.37
C PRO A 48 -5.26 12.05 14.18
N ILE A 49 -5.05 11.56 12.96
CA ILE A 49 -4.97 10.12 12.65
C ILE A 49 -3.85 9.39 13.43
N TYR A 50 -2.82 10.13 13.89
CA TYR A 50 -1.72 9.53 14.64
C TYR A 50 -2.01 9.41 16.14
N TYR A 51 -3.20 9.77 16.58
CA TYR A 51 -3.59 9.67 17.99
C TYR A 51 -4.66 8.57 18.16
N ASN A 52 -4.49 7.77 19.19
CA ASN A 52 -5.49 6.81 19.62
C ASN A 52 -6.70 7.54 20.26
N GLU A 53 -7.78 6.80 20.53
CA GLU A 53 -8.99 7.36 21.18
C GLU A 53 -8.70 7.95 22.58
N ASP A 54 -7.69 7.43 23.27
CA ASP A 54 -7.22 7.93 24.58
C ASP A 54 -6.31 9.17 24.48
N GLY A 55 -6.02 9.64 23.26
CA GLY A 55 -5.15 10.79 22.98
C GLY A 55 -3.66 10.47 22.99
N SER A 56 -3.25 9.21 23.18
CA SER A 56 -1.85 8.80 23.07
C SER A 56 -1.40 8.80 21.62
N PHE A 57 -0.12 9.12 21.37
CA PHE A 57 0.45 9.07 20.02
C PHE A 57 0.70 7.62 19.59
N ASN A 58 0.31 7.28 18.37
CA ASN A 58 0.51 5.96 17.76
C ASN A 58 1.56 6.01 16.66
N VAL A 59 2.80 5.73 17.02
CA VAL A 59 3.95 5.73 16.10
C VAL A 59 3.81 4.69 14.96
N LYS A 60 3.00 3.66 15.16
CA LYS A 60 2.76 2.60 14.16
C LYS A 60 1.73 3.00 13.12
N GLN A 61 0.94 4.03 13.42
CA GLN A 61 -0.04 4.54 12.47
C GLN A 61 0.67 5.23 11.31
N ARG A 62 0.25 4.93 10.10
CA ARG A 62 0.80 5.53 8.88
C ARG A 62 -0.29 6.28 8.14
N LEU A 63 -0.01 7.54 7.82
CA LEU A 63 -0.82 8.30 6.90
C LEU A 63 -0.34 7.98 5.48
N GLY A 64 -1.20 7.32 4.72
CA GLY A 64 -0.96 6.96 3.32
C GLY A 64 -2.14 7.33 2.43
N CYS A 65 -2.00 7.19 1.14
CA CYS A 65 -3.12 7.35 0.22
C CYS A 65 -4.12 6.22 0.43
N LEU A 66 -5.40 6.54 0.55
CA LEU A 66 -6.47 5.53 0.65
C LEU A 66 -6.40 4.56 -0.55
N GLY A 67 -6.43 3.27 -0.25
CA GLY A 67 -6.35 2.22 -1.26
C GLY A 67 -5.00 2.12 -1.98
N CYS A 68 -3.93 2.62 -1.39
CA CYS A 68 -2.59 2.54 -1.97
C CYS A 68 -2.15 1.07 -2.11
N PRO A 69 -1.72 0.62 -3.31
CA PRO A 69 -1.32 -0.77 -3.53
C PRO A 69 -0.07 -1.17 -2.73
N LEU A 70 0.69 -0.21 -2.21
CA LEU A 70 1.88 -0.43 -1.41
C LEU A 70 1.60 -0.61 0.09
N GLN A 71 0.36 -0.39 0.53
CA GLN A 71 -0.04 -0.50 1.94
C GLN A 71 -0.33 -1.94 2.39
N GLY A 72 -0.38 -2.91 1.47
CA GLY A 72 -0.71 -4.30 1.82
C GLY A 72 -2.12 -4.42 2.44
N ASP A 73 -2.19 -4.99 3.65
CA ASP A 73 -3.47 -5.26 4.34
C ASP A 73 -4.28 -4.00 4.64
N GLN A 74 -3.61 -2.87 4.88
CA GLN A 74 -4.28 -1.58 5.10
C GLN A 74 -5.05 -1.13 3.86
N GLY A 75 -4.54 -1.36 2.65
CA GLY A 75 -5.26 -1.05 1.41
C GLY A 75 -6.58 -1.81 1.29
N VAL A 76 -6.64 -3.07 1.76
CA VAL A 76 -7.89 -3.84 1.82
C VAL A 76 -8.86 -3.24 2.85
N ALA A 77 -8.37 -2.87 4.03
CA ALA A 77 -9.17 -2.22 5.07
C ALA A 77 -9.77 -0.90 4.58
N ASP A 78 -8.98 -0.10 3.84
CA ASP A 78 -9.46 1.15 3.22
C ASP A 78 -10.62 0.90 2.24
N PHE A 79 -10.54 -0.14 1.41
CA PHE A 79 -11.64 -0.46 0.48
C PHE A 79 -12.88 -1.04 1.18
N ILE A 80 -12.72 -1.70 2.33
CA ILE A 80 -13.84 -2.11 3.17
C ILE A 80 -14.52 -0.88 3.79
N ALA A 81 -13.74 0.07 4.32
CA ALA A 81 -14.25 1.29 4.92
C ALA A 81 -14.84 2.26 3.87
N TYR A 82 -14.25 2.30 2.67
CA TYR A 82 -14.62 3.20 1.59
C TYR A 82 -14.90 2.47 0.27
N PRO A 83 -15.95 1.63 0.17
CA PRO A 83 -16.19 0.80 -1.00
C PRO A 83 -16.44 1.61 -2.29
N LYS A 84 -16.96 2.82 -2.18
CA LYS A 84 -17.11 3.75 -3.33
C LYS A 84 -15.78 4.11 -3.98
N LEU A 85 -14.68 4.10 -3.22
CA LEU A 85 -13.34 4.33 -3.75
C LEU A 85 -12.94 3.20 -4.70
N LEU A 86 -13.16 1.93 -4.31
CA LEU A 86 -12.87 0.79 -5.18
C LEU A 86 -13.69 0.85 -6.48
N LYS A 87 -14.97 1.23 -6.39
CA LYS A 87 -15.84 1.42 -7.57
C LYS A 87 -15.30 2.51 -8.50
N ALA A 88 -14.84 3.63 -7.94
CA ALA A 88 -14.24 4.71 -8.73
C ALA A 88 -12.94 4.26 -9.42
N ILE A 89 -12.06 3.56 -8.71
CA ILE A 89 -10.82 3.00 -9.26
C ILE A 89 -11.14 1.99 -10.37
N SER A 90 -12.07 1.07 -10.15
CA SER A 90 -12.48 0.08 -11.16
C SER A 90 -12.99 0.74 -12.43
N LYS A 91 -13.80 1.79 -12.30
CA LYS A 91 -14.29 2.56 -13.45
C LYS A 91 -13.16 3.24 -14.22
N GLN A 92 -12.19 3.84 -13.54
CA GLN A 92 -11.03 4.47 -14.19
C GLN A 92 -10.11 3.42 -14.85
N LEU A 93 -9.92 2.28 -14.22
CA LEU A 93 -9.16 1.18 -14.81
C LEU A 93 -9.86 0.60 -16.04
N GLN A 94 -11.20 0.53 -16.05
CA GLN A 94 -11.94 0.09 -17.23
C GLN A 94 -11.75 1.05 -18.41
N ILE A 95 -11.79 2.36 -18.16
CA ILE A 95 -11.51 3.38 -19.19
C ILE A 95 -10.06 3.22 -19.68
N TRP A 96 -9.10 3.11 -18.76
CA TRP A 96 -7.70 2.93 -19.12
C TRP A 96 -7.48 1.64 -19.93
N TRP A 97 -8.11 0.54 -19.53
CA TRP A 97 -8.01 -0.75 -20.19
C TRP A 97 -8.47 -0.69 -21.64
N THR A 98 -9.59 -0.04 -21.91
CA THR A 98 -10.14 0.13 -23.26
C THR A 98 -9.35 1.10 -24.13
N THR A 99 -8.79 2.14 -23.53
CA THR A 99 -8.03 3.18 -24.26
C THR A 99 -6.58 2.80 -24.53
N HIS A 100 -6.02 1.80 -23.81
CA HIS A 100 -4.63 1.38 -23.95
C HIS A 100 -4.50 -0.14 -24.21
N PRO A 101 -5.03 -0.66 -25.34
CA PRO A 101 -5.15 -2.10 -25.58
C PRO A 101 -3.82 -2.85 -25.72
N ASN A 102 -2.71 -2.16 -26.02
CA ASN A 102 -1.42 -2.78 -26.35
C ASN A 102 -0.42 -2.74 -25.19
N THR A 103 -0.90 -2.72 -23.94
CA THR A 103 0.00 -2.72 -22.78
C THR A 103 0.38 -4.14 -22.34
N LYS A 104 1.52 -4.27 -21.65
CA LYS A 104 1.94 -5.53 -21.04
C LYS A 104 0.91 -6.12 -20.08
N CYS A 105 0.03 -5.29 -19.52
CA CYS A 105 -1.04 -5.73 -18.64
C CYS A 105 -2.05 -6.64 -19.36
N HIS A 106 -2.40 -6.33 -20.62
CA HIS A 106 -3.31 -7.17 -21.42
C HIS A 106 -2.76 -8.57 -21.72
N ASN A 107 -1.45 -8.70 -21.79
CA ASN A 107 -0.80 -10.00 -21.97
C ASN A 107 -0.76 -10.82 -20.66
N LYS A 108 -0.86 -10.16 -19.52
CA LYS A 108 -0.72 -10.78 -18.20
C LYS A 108 -2.05 -11.05 -17.52
N PHE A 109 -3.03 -10.19 -17.72
CA PHE A 109 -4.32 -10.22 -17.04
C PHE A 109 -5.46 -10.34 -18.04
N ARG A 110 -6.50 -11.09 -17.69
CA ARG A 110 -7.68 -11.32 -18.55
C ARG A 110 -8.58 -10.08 -18.61
N ASN A 111 -8.66 -9.35 -17.52
CA ASN A 111 -9.48 -8.15 -17.37
C ASN A 111 -8.98 -7.28 -16.21
N ILE A 112 -9.64 -6.14 -16.00
CA ILE A 112 -9.27 -5.20 -14.92
C ILE A 112 -9.44 -5.79 -13.53
N TYR A 113 -10.34 -6.74 -13.33
CA TYR A 113 -10.58 -7.33 -12.01
C TYR A 113 -9.47 -8.32 -11.66
N ASP A 114 -8.91 -9.03 -12.64
CA ASP A 114 -7.67 -9.79 -12.49
C ASP A 114 -6.51 -8.86 -12.07
N LEU A 115 -6.40 -7.71 -12.73
CA LEU A 115 -5.39 -6.69 -12.44
C LEU A 115 -5.54 -6.14 -11.03
N LEU A 116 -6.77 -5.77 -10.62
CA LEU A 116 -7.07 -5.29 -9.28
C LEU A 116 -6.74 -6.33 -8.22
N ALA A 117 -7.25 -7.55 -8.37
CA ALA A 117 -7.05 -8.60 -7.40
C ALA A 117 -5.58 -8.98 -7.26
N GLN A 118 -4.88 -9.16 -8.38
CA GLN A 118 -3.52 -9.68 -8.36
C GLN A 118 -2.42 -8.64 -8.19
N ASN A 119 -2.62 -7.39 -8.55
CA ASN A 119 -1.61 -6.34 -8.37
C ASN A 119 -1.87 -5.41 -7.19
N LEU A 120 -3.12 -5.05 -6.92
CA LEU A 120 -3.46 -4.09 -5.88
C LEU A 120 -3.75 -4.76 -4.53
N LEU A 121 -4.33 -5.98 -4.56
CA LEU A 121 -4.76 -6.69 -3.37
C LEU A 121 -3.98 -7.99 -3.15
N PHE A 122 -2.93 -8.23 -3.92
CA PHE A 122 -2.25 -9.50 -4.10
C PHE A 122 -1.89 -10.22 -2.80
N ARG A 123 -1.29 -9.55 -1.84
CA ARG A 123 -0.76 -10.24 -0.64
C ARG A 123 -1.85 -10.79 0.26
N THR A 124 -2.94 -10.06 0.43
CA THR A 124 -4.05 -10.45 1.32
C THR A 124 -5.08 -11.27 0.58
N TYR A 125 -5.36 -10.90 -0.67
CA TYR A 125 -6.43 -11.47 -1.45
C TYR A 125 -6.07 -12.84 -2.02
N ASP A 126 -4.87 -13.01 -2.55
CA ASP A 126 -4.37 -14.28 -3.07
C ASP A 126 -4.29 -15.34 -1.95
N LYS A 127 -3.81 -14.95 -0.76
CA LYS A 127 -3.79 -15.84 0.42
C LYS A 127 -5.18 -16.31 0.82
N PHE A 128 -6.18 -15.42 0.78
CA PHE A 128 -7.57 -15.74 1.11
C PHE A 128 -8.17 -16.72 0.09
N TYR A 129 -7.93 -16.53 -1.19
CA TYR A 129 -8.49 -17.37 -2.24
C TYR A 129 -7.80 -18.71 -2.43
N ARG A 130 -6.49 -18.80 -2.23
CA ARG A 130 -5.76 -20.09 -2.24
C ARG A 130 -6.24 -21.05 -1.17
N THR A 131 -6.77 -20.56 -0.07
CA THR A 131 -7.35 -21.39 0.99
C THR A 131 -8.79 -21.80 0.73
N THR A 132 -9.50 -21.13 -0.19
CA THR A 132 -10.96 -21.26 -0.36
C THR A 132 -11.38 -21.91 -1.68
N TYR A 133 -10.52 -21.89 -2.72
CA TYR A 133 -10.85 -22.38 -4.06
C TYR A 133 -9.87 -23.43 -4.56
N ASN A 134 -10.39 -24.43 -5.27
CA ASN A 134 -9.58 -25.47 -5.91
C ASN A 134 -8.70 -24.88 -7.01
N LEU A 135 -7.48 -25.44 -7.16
CA LEU A 135 -6.45 -25.05 -8.12
C LEU A 135 -6.88 -25.04 -9.60
N PHE A 136 -8.05 -25.58 -9.94
CA PHE A 136 -8.53 -25.78 -11.32
C PHE A 136 -9.70 -24.88 -11.72
N GLU A 137 -10.26 -24.08 -10.80
CA GLU A 137 -11.34 -23.16 -11.13
C GLU A 137 -10.79 -21.77 -11.44
N THR A 138 -11.19 -21.22 -12.58
CA THR A 138 -10.94 -19.81 -12.90
C THR A 138 -11.81 -18.93 -12.03
N ILE A 139 -11.18 -18.19 -11.13
CA ILE A 139 -11.88 -17.27 -10.23
C ILE A 139 -12.51 -16.12 -11.04
N ASP A 140 -13.80 -15.88 -10.85
CA ASP A 140 -14.45 -14.65 -11.26
C ASP A 140 -14.14 -13.54 -10.25
N TRP A 141 -13.09 -12.79 -10.55
CA TRP A 141 -12.62 -11.74 -9.65
C TRP A 141 -13.60 -10.57 -9.51
N GLN A 142 -14.42 -10.28 -10.53
CA GLN A 142 -15.46 -9.25 -10.44
C GLN A 142 -16.47 -9.62 -9.36
N LYS A 143 -17.01 -10.83 -9.44
CA LYS A 143 -17.95 -11.35 -8.45
C LYS A 143 -17.32 -11.46 -7.06
N ALA A 144 -16.09 -11.95 -6.99
CA ALA A 144 -15.37 -12.12 -5.75
C ALA A 144 -15.10 -10.77 -5.04
N LEU A 145 -14.66 -9.75 -5.76
CA LEU A 145 -14.45 -8.41 -5.24
C LEU A 145 -15.79 -7.76 -4.84
N SER A 146 -16.83 -7.93 -5.66
CA SER A 146 -18.17 -7.40 -5.35
C SER A 146 -18.71 -7.94 -4.03
N ILE A 147 -18.58 -9.26 -3.80
CA ILE A 147 -18.98 -9.89 -2.55
C ILE A 147 -18.12 -9.41 -1.39
N LYS A 148 -16.79 -9.41 -1.55
CA LYS A 148 -15.85 -9.06 -0.47
C LYS A 148 -16.04 -7.64 0.04
N PHE A 149 -16.29 -6.70 -0.86
CA PHE A 149 -16.42 -5.28 -0.52
C PHE A 149 -17.87 -4.78 -0.47
N ASN A 150 -18.83 -5.71 -0.61
CA ASN A 150 -20.27 -5.41 -0.59
C ASN A 150 -20.67 -4.27 -1.53
N ILE A 151 -20.20 -4.32 -2.78
CA ILE A 151 -20.49 -3.34 -3.82
C ILE A 151 -20.72 -4.05 -5.16
N GLU A 152 -21.42 -3.40 -6.05
CA GLU A 152 -21.54 -3.80 -7.46
C GLU A 152 -20.38 -3.19 -8.27
N LEU A 153 -19.53 -4.04 -8.83
CA LEU A 153 -18.36 -3.65 -9.66
C LEU A 153 -18.64 -3.90 -11.14
#